data_a6cc0fa184a9e63a9c501ab01b6cdbd6
#
_entry.id   a6cc0fa184a9e63a9c501ab01b6cdbd6
#
_cell.length_a   1.000
_cell.length_b   1.000
_cell.length_c   1.000
_cell.angle_alpha   90.00
_cell.angle_beta   90.00
_cell.angle_gamma   90.00
#
_symmetry.space_group_name_H-M   'P 1'
#
loop_
_entity.id
_entity.type
_entity.pdbx_description
1 polymer ?
#
loop_
_entity_poly.entity_id
_entity_poly.type
_entity_poly.pdbx_seq_one_letter_code
_entity_poly.pdbx_strand_id
1 'polypeptide(L)'
;MSRAPGLRRQVILSLGALALWIILLSVVGSYVFYALAAAYQPSSISDTWVPSRVEMMWIGATAALAVAIAVAVAVRLSRRILTPLNSVAHSLREVAQGNLHARASMDAHALGETAQLVRDFNAMADRLQAMTRERAFWNAAVAHELRTPVTILRGRLQGLAEGVFAPDVAAFESLLRQVEGLNRLIEDLRVLSLTDSGHLELQPAPADLAREVEAVLHAFGASLDARGLVLEPVLALRTPVLCDAVRIRQALMALLENAQHYAEPGPLRVGVQADAGQCVLFVEDTGPGIAPEIAARVFDAFRRGDPSRSRKSGGSGLGLAVVKA
;
A
#
# COMPACT_ATOMS: atom_id res chain seq x y z
N MET A 1 23.51 -6.60 14.53
CA MET A 1 23.47 -6.79 13.05
C MET A 1 24.72 -6.18 12.46
N SER A 2 25.72 -7.01 12.06
CA SER A 2 26.97 -6.54 11.45
C SER A 2 26.64 -5.97 10.05
N ARG A 3 26.88 -4.67 9.87
CA ARG A 3 26.82 -4.06 8.55
C ARG A 3 27.79 -4.76 7.61
N ALA A 4 27.30 -5.39 6.56
CA ALA A 4 28.17 -5.94 5.51
C ALA A 4 29.09 -4.81 5.00
N PRO A 5 30.39 -5.10 4.76
CA PRO A 5 31.32 -4.08 4.29
C PRO A 5 30.82 -3.52 2.96
N GLY A 6 30.80 -2.19 2.85
CA GLY A 6 30.29 -1.47 1.68
C GLY A 6 30.94 -1.94 0.37
N LEU A 7 30.18 -1.85 -0.73
CA LEU A 7 30.58 -2.27 -2.09
C LEU A 7 31.98 -1.75 -2.46
N ARG A 8 32.23 -0.45 -2.18
CA ARG A 8 33.54 0.18 -2.42
C ARG A 8 34.68 -0.54 -1.71
N ARG A 9 34.50 -0.92 -0.42
CA ARG A 9 35.53 -1.62 0.35
C ARG A 9 35.75 -3.04 -0.19
N GLN A 10 34.71 -3.74 -0.59
CA GLN A 10 34.82 -5.09 -1.15
C GLN A 10 35.50 -5.08 -2.52
N VAL A 11 35.20 -4.10 -3.37
CA VAL A 11 35.88 -3.93 -4.68
C VAL A 11 37.35 -3.61 -4.46
N ILE A 12 37.68 -2.65 -3.60
CA ILE A 12 39.05 -2.28 -3.29
C ILE A 12 39.82 -3.48 -2.72
N LEU A 13 39.22 -4.22 -1.78
CA LEU A 13 39.89 -5.40 -1.20
C LEU A 13 40.10 -6.52 -2.21
N SER A 14 39.14 -6.78 -3.11
CA SER A 14 39.25 -7.81 -4.13
C SER A 14 40.34 -7.46 -5.20
N LEU A 15 40.38 -6.20 -5.60
CA LEU A 15 41.42 -5.73 -6.56
C LEU A 15 42.78 -5.65 -5.87
N GLY A 16 42.86 -5.19 -4.63
CA GLY A 16 44.12 -5.18 -3.87
C GLY A 16 44.64 -6.59 -3.59
N ALA A 17 43.77 -7.54 -3.24
CA ALA A 17 44.14 -8.94 -3.10
C ALA A 17 44.64 -9.54 -4.44
N LEU A 18 43.97 -9.24 -5.55
CA LEU A 18 44.38 -9.67 -6.88
C LEU A 18 45.79 -9.17 -7.21
N ALA A 19 46.05 -7.86 -7.03
CA ALA A 19 47.35 -7.26 -7.27
C ALA A 19 48.43 -7.92 -6.39
N LEU A 20 48.14 -8.13 -5.10
CA LEU A 20 49.04 -8.79 -4.18
C LEU A 20 49.38 -10.24 -4.61
N TRP A 21 48.36 -11.00 -5.02
CA TRP A 21 48.55 -12.38 -5.50
C TRP A 21 49.35 -12.44 -6.79
N ILE A 22 49.17 -11.51 -7.74
CA ILE A 22 49.94 -11.44 -8.97
C ILE A 22 51.42 -11.12 -8.66
N ILE A 23 51.66 -10.15 -7.76
CA ILE A 23 53.03 -9.80 -7.34
C ILE A 23 53.69 -10.99 -6.62
N LEU A 24 52.96 -11.61 -5.68
CA LEU A 24 53.50 -12.77 -4.96
C LEU A 24 53.80 -13.95 -5.89
N LEU A 25 52.91 -14.24 -6.83
CA LEU A 25 53.12 -15.28 -7.85
C LEU A 25 54.35 -15.00 -8.69
N SER A 26 54.51 -13.74 -9.14
CA SER A 26 55.64 -13.33 -9.94
C SER A 26 56.98 -13.43 -9.19
N VAL A 27 57.04 -12.88 -7.97
CA VAL A 27 58.26 -12.83 -7.15
C VAL A 27 58.64 -14.22 -6.63
N VAL A 28 57.73 -14.90 -5.93
CA VAL A 28 58.00 -16.22 -5.35
C VAL A 28 58.19 -17.25 -6.45
N GLY A 29 57.34 -17.21 -7.49
CA GLY A 29 57.46 -18.11 -8.63
C GLY A 29 58.80 -17.97 -9.36
N SER A 30 59.28 -16.73 -9.60
CA SER A 30 60.60 -16.50 -10.19
C SER A 30 61.71 -16.96 -9.29
N TYR A 31 61.62 -16.70 -7.96
CA TYR A 31 62.61 -17.17 -7.01
C TYR A 31 62.74 -18.72 -7.01
N VAL A 32 61.58 -19.39 -6.94
CA VAL A 32 61.55 -20.87 -7.01
C VAL A 32 62.09 -21.39 -8.35
N PHE A 33 61.70 -20.77 -9.45
CA PHE A 33 62.19 -21.14 -10.78
C PHE A 33 63.73 -21.04 -10.87
N TYR A 34 64.32 -19.89 -10.47
CA TYR A 34 65.76 -19.71 -10.52
C TYR A 34 66.51 -20.61 -9.55
N ALA A 35 65.96 -20.89 -8.35
CA ALA A 35 66.57 -21.84 -7.40
C ALA A 35 66.59 -23.26 -7.95
N LEU A 36 65.47 -23.72 -8.56
CA LEU A 36 65.42 -25.05 -9.18
C LEU A 36 66.30 -25.15 -10.43
N ALA A 37 66.31 -24.14 -11.29
CA ALA A 37 67.14 -24.10 -12.49
C ALA A 37 68.62 -24.10 -12.14
N ALA A 38 69.06 -23.36 -11.12
CA ALA A 38 70.45 -23.39 -10.62
C ALA A 38 70.84 -24.73 -10.02
N ALA A 39 69.93 -25.44 -9.34
CA ALA A 39 70.19 -26.72 -8.71
C ALA A 39 70.23 -27.90 -9.69
N TYR A 40 69.35 -27.91 -10.72
CA TYR A 40 69.18 -29.09 -11.59
C TYR A 40 69.69 -28.89 -13.02
N GLN A 41 69.71 -27.64 -13.53
CA GLN A 41 70.07 -27.34 -14.92
C GLN A 41 70.74 -25.95 -15.08
N PRO A 42 71.92 -25.76 -14.51
CA PRO A 42 72.54 -24.44 -14.50
C PRO A 42 72.80 -23.85 -15.92
N SER A 43 72.91 -24.68 -16.96
CA SER A 43 73.05 -24.27 -18.35
C SER A 43 71.75 -23.67 -18.96
N SER A 44 70.63 -23.73 -18.28
CA SER A 44 69.35 -23.14 -18.73
C SER A 44 69.18 -21.67 -18.34
N ILE A 45 70.04 -21.17 -17.44
CA ILE A 45 70.03 -19.76 -17.03
C ILE A 45 70.97 -18.99 -17.95
N SER A 46 70.52 -17.87 -18.49
CA SER A 46 71.32 -17.00 -19.39
C SER A 46 72.25 -16.10 -18.58
N ASP A 47 73.53 -16.11 -18.91
CA ASP A 47 74.51 -15.15 -18.36
C ASP A 47 74.46 -13.79 -19.07
N THR A 48 73.55 -13.63 -20.03
CA THR A 48 73.43 -12.43 -20.85
C THR A 48 72.14 -11.71 -20.62
N TRP A 49 72.04 -10.47 -21.07
CA TRP A 49 70.75 -9.66 -20.95
C TRP A 49 69.59 -10.25 -21.75
N VAL A 50 69.82 -11.23 -22.62
CA VAL A 50 68.76 -11.90 -23.38
C VAL A 50 68.31 -13.16 -22.63
N PRO A 51 67.09 -13.27 -22.22
CA PRO A 51 66.61 -14.46 -21.54
C PRO A 51 66.70 -15.72 -22.38
N SER A 52 67.05 -16.85 -21.78
CA SER A 52 67.06 -18.16 -22.42
C SER A 52 65.67 -18.57 -22.87
N ARG A 53 65.52 -19.55 -23.74
CA ARG A 53 64.23 -20.09 -24.17
C ARG A 53 63.39 -20.58 -22.97
N VAL A 54 64.04 -21.15 -21.97
CA VAL A 54 63.35 -21.66 -20.74
C VAL A 54 62.86 -20.51 -19.88
N GLU A 55 63.64 -19.45 -19.71
CA GLU A 55 63.22 -18.22 -19.02
C GLU A 55 62.07 -17.51 -19.73
N MET A 56 62.14 -17.41 -21.09
CA MET A 56 61.04 -16.85 -21.90
C MET A 56 59.73 -17.66 -21.74
N MET A 57 59.83 -19.00 -21.71
CA MET A 57 58.67 -19.85 -21.47
C MET A 57 58.11 -19.65 -20.08
N TRP A 58 58.95 -19.50 -19.03
CA TRP A 58 58.53 -19.22 -17.66
C TRP A 58 57.85 -17.87 -17.54
N ILE A 59 58.42 -16.80 -18.11
CA ILE A 59 57.82 -15.47 -18.15
C ILE A 59 56.45 -15.51 -18.86
N GLY A 60 56.37 -16.18 -20.00
CA GLY A 60 55.16 -16.34 -20.76
C GLY A 60 54.05 -17.10 -19.96
N ALA A 61 54.45 -18.18 -19.30
CA ALA A 61 53.51 -18.98 -18.48
C ALA A 61 52.98 -18.20 -17.27
N THR A 62 53.86 -17.48 -16.57
CA THR A 62 53.42 -16.66 -15.40
C THR A 62 52.56 -15.48 -15.83
N ALA A 63 52.89 -14.83 -16.96
CA ALA A 63 52.05 -13.76 -17.52
C ALA A 63 50.68 -14.29 -17.96
N ALA A 64 50.62 -15.43 -18.64
CA ALA A 64 49.37 -16.05 -19.06
C ALA A 64 48.49 -16.42 -17.85
N LEU A 65 49.09 -16.99 -16.80
CA LEU A 65 48.37 -17.31 -15.57
C LEU A 65 47.86 -16.05 -14.85
N ALA A 66 48.66 -15.00 -14.78
CA ALA A 66 48.24 -13.71 -14.19
C ALA A 66 47.04 -13.10 -14.94
N VAL A 67 47.07 -13.11 -16.29
CA VAL A 67 45.96 -12.67 -17.13
C VAL A 67 44.70 -13.53 -16.89
N ALA A 68 44.84 -14.85 -16.84
CA ALA A 68 43.73 -15.76 -16.60
C ALA A 68 43.04 -15.48 -15.24
N ILE A 69 43.82 -15.27 -14.17
CA ILE A 69 43.32 -14.91 -12.84
C ILE A 69 42.62 -13.55 -12.88
N ALA A 70 43.21 -12.54 -13.53
CA ALA A 70 42.64 -11.21 -13.67
C ALA A 70 41.29 -11.25 -14.40
N VAL A 71 41.16 -12.00 -15.50
CA VAL A 71 39.91 -12.18 -16.25
C VAL A 71 38.89 -12.90 -15.40
N ALA A 72 39.26 -13.96 -14.69
CA ALA A 72 38.33 -14.69 -13.80
C ALA A 72 37.74 -13.78 -12.70
N VAL A 73 38.59 -12.96 -12.07
CA VAL A 73 38.14 -11.99 -11.05
C VAL A 73 37.26 -10.89 -11.67
N ALA A 74 37.64 -10.37 -12.85
CA ALA A 74 36.86 -9.36 -13.56
C ALA A 74 35.45 -9.88 -13.93
N VAL A 75 35.36 -11.10 -14.49
CA VAL A 75 34.07 -11.74 -14.80
C VAL A 75 33.22 -11.97 -13.52
N ARG A 76 33.88 -12.46 -12.46
CA ARG A 76 33.18 -12.67 -11.18
C ARG A 76 32.63 -11.36 -10.58
N LEU A 77 33.41 -10.28 -10.63
CA LEU A 77 33.02 -8.97 -10.14
C LEU A 77 31.91 -8.37 -11.01
N SER A 78 32.04 -8.50 -12.34
CA SER A 78 31.02 -8.07 -13.29
C SER A 78 29.66 -8.74 -13.01
N ARG A 79 29.64 -10.06 -12.86
CA ARG A 79 28.40 -10.79 -12.54
C ARG A 79 27.79 -10.40 -11.19
N ARG A 80 28.63 -10.08 -10.20
CA ARG A 80 28.15 -9.71 -8.86
C ARG A 80 27.60 -8.30 -8.74
N ILE A 81 28.02 -7.39 -9.62
CA ILE A 81 27.65 -5.97 -9.57
C ILE A 81 26.78 -5.59 -10.76
N LEU A 82 27.26 -5.81 -12.00
CA LEU A 82 26.59 -5.31 -13.20
C LEU A 82 25.30 -6.06 -13.52
N THR A 83 25.25 -7.37 -13.30
CA THR A 83 24.04 -8.15 -13.58
C THR A 83 22.83 -7.70 -12.73
N PRO A 84 22.92 -7.57 -11.40
CA PRO A 84 21.83 -7.05 -10.59
C PRO A 84 21.43 -5.60 -10.94
N LEU A 85 22.42 -4.74 -11.21
CA LEU A 85 22.14 -3.34 -11.61
C LEU A 85 21.40 -3.26 -12.94
N ASN A 86 21.83 -4.04 -13.94
CA ASN A 86 21.15 -4.11 -15.23
C ASN A 86 19.73 -4.68 -15.08
N SER A 87 19.54 -5.68 -14.21
CA SER A 87 18.21 -6.22 -13.91
C SER A 87 17.30 -5.15 -13.31
N VAL A 88 17.79 -4.37 -12.34
CA VAL A 88 17.02 -3.25 -11.76
C VAL A 88 16.71 -2.20 -12.83
N ALA A 89 17.72 -1.81 -13.64
CA ALA A 89 17.52 -0.81 -14.68
C ALA A 89 16.52 -1.27 -15.76
N HIS A 90 16.53 -2.54 -16.13
CA HIS A 90 15.56 -3.12 -17.05
C HIS A 90 14.16 -3.14 -16.45
N SER A 91 14.00 -3.68 -15.24
CA SER A 91 12.70 -3.76 -14.55
C SER A 91 12.12 -2.38 -14.25
N LEU A 92 12.96 -1.38 -13.96
CA LEU A 92 12.52 0.00 -13.76
C LEU A 92 11.93 0.60 -15.03
N ARG A 93 12.52 0.32 -16.22
CA ARG A 93 11.96 0.76 -17.51
C ARG A 93 10.63 0.07 -17.81
N GLU A 94 10.52 -1.23 -17.52
CA GLU A 94 9.28 -2.00 -17.64
C GLU A 94 8.17 -1.40 -16.76
N VAL A 95 8.47 -1.13 -15.49
CA VAL A 95 7.51 -0.49 -14.57
C VAL A 95 7.11 0.91 -15.08
N ALA A 96 8.06 1.70 -15.59
CA ALA A 96 7.78 3.01 -16.16
C ALA A 96 6.90 2.95 -17.42
N GLN A 97 6.95 1.85 -18.17
CA GLN A 97 6.08 1.59 -19.33
C GLN A 97 4.72 0.98 -18.94
N GLY A 98 4.45 0.82 -17.64
CA GLY A 98 3.18 0.32 -17.14
C GLY A 98 3.16 -1.18 -16.79
N ASN A 99 4.24 -1.92 -17.01
CA ASN A 99 4.33 -3.31 -16.56
C ASN A 99 4.68 -3.37 -15.07
N LEU A 100 3.68 -3.18 -14.21
CA LEU A 100 3.85 -3.21 -12.75
C LEU A 100 4.18 -4.59 -12.17
N HIS A 101 4.19 -5.64 -13.00
CA HIS A 101 4.58 -6.99 -12.58
C HIS A 101 6.08 -7.24 -12.72
N ALA A 102 6.81 -6.36 -13.40
CA ALA A 102 8.26 -6.50 -13.55
C ALA A 102 8.97 -6.46 -12.19
N ARG A 103 9.86 -7.41 -11.98
CA ARG A 103 10.71 -7.48 -10.78
C ARG A 103 12.15 -7.69 -11.19
N ALA A 104 13.05 -7.06 -10.47
CA ALA A 104 14.48 -7.28 -10.64
C ALA A 104 14.86 -8.64 -10.06
N SER A 105 15.63 -9.41 -10.83
CA SER A 105 16.17 -10.69 -10.40
C SER A 105 17.39 -10.48 -9.50
N MET A 106 17.50 -11.30 -8.45
CA MET A 106 18.64 -11.33 -7.55
C MET A 106 19.44 -12.57 -7.84
N ASP A 107 20.70 -12.38 -8.24
CA ASP A 107 21.65 -13.49 -8.32
C ASP A 107 22.05 -13.91 -6.89
N ALA A 108 22.18 -15.22 -6.65
CA ALA A 108 22.54 -15.78 -5.34
C ALA A 108 23.89 -15.25 -4.80
N HIS A 109 24.72 -14.68 -5.69
CA HIS A 109 26.02 -14.14 -5.38
C HIS A 109 26.10 -12.61 -5.36
N ALA A 110 24.97 -11.91 -5.40
CA ALA A 110 24.93 -10.45 -5.34
C ALA A 110 25.59 -9.93 -4.06
N LEU A 111 26.36 -8.85 -4.18
CA LEU A 111 26.98 -8.19 -3.03
C LEU A 111 25.92 -7.48 -2.18
N GLY A 112 26.17 -7.35 -0.85
CA GLY A 112 25.18 -6.87 0.12
C GLY A 112 24.42 -5.61 -0.29
N GLU A 113 25.08 -4.57 -0.82
CA GLU A 113 24.45 -3.32 -1.25
C GLU A 113 23.63 -3.48 -2.55
N THR A 114 24.10 -4.27 -3.52
CA THR A 114 23.35 -4.54 -4.75
C THR A 114 22.13 -5.43 -4.47
N ALA A 115 22.26 -6.40 -3.56
CA ALA A 115 21.13 -7.19 -3.10
C ALA A 115 20.09 -6.34 -2.36
N GLN A 116 20.54 -5.36 -1.57
CA GLN A 116 19.65 -4.40 -0.91
C GLN A 116 18.90 -3.55 -1.94
N LEU A 117 19.59 -3.02 -2.94
CA LEU A 117 18.96 -2.24 -4.03
C LEU A 117 17.87 -3.04 -4.77
N VAL A 118 18.12 -4.32 -5.06
CA VAL A 118 17.12 -5.20 -5.68
C VAL A 118 15.90 -5.37 -4.78
N ARG A 119 16.10 -5.59 -3.47
CA ARG A 119 15.00 -5.71 -2.50
C ARG A 119 14.19 -4.42 -2.41
N ASP A 120 14.86 -3.28 -2.29
CA ASP A 120 14.21 -1.97 -2.16
C ASP A 120 13.41 -1.62 -3.42
N PHE A 121 13.96 -1.90 -4.60
CA PHE A 121 13.23 -1.75 -5.86
C PHE A 121 12.00 -2.65 -5.92
N ASN A 122 12.13 -3.94 -5.61
CA ASN A 122 11.01 -4.88 -5.63
C ASN A 122 9.93 -4.49 -4.61
N ALA A 123 10.32 -4.06 -3.41
CA ALA A 123 9.39 -3.55 -2.41
C ALA A 123 8.64 -2.28 -2.88
N MET A 124 9.34 -1.38 -3.58
CA MET A 124 8.72 -0.20 -4.21
C MET A 124 7.74 -0.62 -5.31
N ALA A 125 8.11 -1.56 -6.17
CA ALA A 125 7.27 -2.07 -7.24
C ALA A 125 6.01 -2.77 -6.69
N ASP A 126 6.14 -3.54 -5.59
CA ASP A 126 5.02 -4.17 -4.89
C ASP A 126 4.03 -3.13 -4.35
N ARG A 127 4.54 -2.06 -3.72
CA ARG A 127 3.71 -0.96 -3.22
C ARG A 127 2.98 -0.24 -4.34
N LEU A 128 3.68 0.10 -5.42
CA LEU A 128 3.08 0.77 -6.58
C LEU A 128 1.98 -0.09 -7.22
N GLN A 129 2.23 -1.40 -7.35
CA GLN A 129 1.24 -2.34 -7.87
C GLN A 129 0.01 -2.45 -6.95
N ALA A 130 0.22 -2.52 -5.63
CA ALA A 130 -0.86 -2.54 -4.65
C ALA A 130 -1.71 -1.27 -4.72
N MET A 131 -1.08 -0.08 -4.73
CA MET A 131 -1.78 1.21 -4.86
C MET A 131 -2.58 1.32 -6.16
N THR A 132 -2.03 0.83 -7.28
CA THR A 132 -2.72 0.88 -8.57
C THR A 132 -3.93 -0.06 -8.60
N ARG A 133 -3.81 -1.26 -8.02
CA ARG A 133 -4.94 -2.20 -7.86
C ARG A 133 -6.04 -1.64 -6.96
N GLU A 134 -5.66 -1.05 -5.85
CA GLU A 134 -6.58 -0.42 -4.91
C GLU A 134 -7.34 0.73 -5.58
N ARG A 135 -6.63 1.60 -6.31
CA ARG A 135 -7.25 2.69 -7.07
C ARG A 135 -8.20 2.18 -8.15
N ALA A 136 -7.83 1.12 -8.87
CA ALA A 136 -8.70 0.51 -9.88
C ALA A 136 -9.96 -0.10 -9.25
N PHE A 137 -9.81 -0.80 -8.12
CA PHE A 137 -10.92 -1.33 -7.34
C PHE A 137 -11.85 -0.20 -6.86
N TRP A 138 -11.27 0.88 -6.32
CA TRP A 138 -12.02 2.04 -5.85
C TRP A 138 -12.85 2.69 -6.98
N ASN A 139 -12.23 2.95 -8.13
CA ASN A 139 -12.93 3.50 -9.30
C ASN A 139 -14.07 2.60 -9.79
N ALA A 140 -13.86 1.28 -9.81
CA ALA A 140 -14.88 0.32 -10.20
C ALA A 140 -16.04 0.28 -9.20
N ALA A 141 -15.75 0.34 -7.90
CA ALA A 141 -16.73 0.37 -6.83
C ALA A 141 -17.58 1.65 -6.88
N VAL A 142 -16.95 2.84 -7.02
CA VAL A 142 -17.66 4.13 -7.21
C VAL A 142 -18.58 4.05 -8.41
N ALA A 143 -18.09 3.59 -9.56
CA ALA A 143 -18.91 3.50 -10.78
C ALA A 143 -20.11 2.55 -10.58
N HIS A 144 -19.93 1.46 -9.82
CA HIS A 144 -21.02 0.52 -9.53
C HIS A 144 -22.07 1.13 -8.61
N GLU A 145 -21.64 1.76 -7.50
CA GLU A 145 -22.55 2.37 -6.52
C GLU A 145 -23.32 3.59 -7.07
N LEU A 146 -22.75 4.32 -8.02
CA LEU A 146 -23.44 5.40 -8.73
C LEU A 146 -24.41 4.87 -9.81
N ARG A 147 -24.06 3.79 -10.51
CA ARG A 147 -24.89 3.26 -11.61
C ARG A 147 -26.25 2.76 -11.10
N THR A 148 -26.29 2.13 -9.95
CA THR A 148 -27.51 1.54 -9.39
C THR A 148 -28.59 2.59 -9.14
N PRO A 149 -28.38 3.68 -8.35
CA PRO A 149 -29.39 4.70 -8.11
C PRO A 149 -29.80 5.46 -9.38
N VAL A 150 -28.85 5.73 -10.27
CA VAL A 150 -29.13 6.38 -11.55
C VAL A 150 -30.02 5.52 -12.45
N THR A 151 -29.78 4.20 -12.49
CA THR A 151 -30.63 3.27 -13.25
C THR A 151 -32.06 3.19 -12.70
N ILE A 152 -32.20 3.16 -11.38
CA ILE A 152 -33.50 3.16 -10.70
C ILE A 152 -34.23 4.47 -11.00
N LEU A 153 -33.55 5.60 -10.83
CA LEU A 153 -34.13 6.92 -11.09
C LEU A 153 -34.60 7.05 -12.55
N ARG A 154 -33.77 6.65 -13.50
CA ARG A 154 -34.12 6.65 -14.92
C ARG A 154 -35.32 5.76 -15.23
N GLY A 155 -35.34 4.54 -14.69
CA GLY A 155 -36.47 3.61 -14.89
C GLY A 155 -37.78 4.13 -14.35
N ARG A 156 -37.77 4.77 -13.16
CA ARG A 156 -38.97 5.40 -12.57
C ARG A 156 -39.46 6.60 -13.38
N LEU A 157 -38.53 7.49 -13.80
CA LEU A 157 -38.85 8.64 -14.63
C LEU A 157 -39.41 8.20 -16.00
N GLN A 158 -38.82 7.17 -16.60
CA GLN A 158 -39.31 6.60 -17.85
C GLN A 158 -40.70 6.00 -17.69
N GLY A 159 -40.96 5.25 -16.62
CA GLY A 159 -42.29 4.68 -16.36
C GLY A 159 -43.35 5.74 -16.11
N LEU A 160 -43.00 6.88 -15.49
CA LEU A 160 -43.90 8.03 -15.39
C LEU A 160 -44.16 8.68 -16.75
N ALA A 161 -43.11 8.86 -17.57
CA ALA A 161 -43.23 9.45 -18.89
C ALA A 161 -44.07 8.61 -19.87
N GLU A 162 -43.97 7.27 -19.76
CA GLU A 162 -44.71 6.28 -20.56
C GLU A 162 -46.12 6.00 -20.00
N GLY A 163 -46.49 6.62 -18.87
CA GLY A 163 -47.79 6.37 -18.22
C GLY A 163 -47.94 5.03 -17.53
N VAL A 164 -46.86 4.31 -17.32
CA VAL A 164 -46.82 3.02 -16.58
C VAL A 164 -47.06 3.25 -15.08
N PHE A 165 -46.54 4.36 -14.56
CA PHE A 165 -46.75 4.80 -13.17
C PHE A 165 -47.63 6.05 -13.14
N ALA A 166 -48.56 6.12 -12.17
CA ALA A 166 -49.32 7.33 -11.95
C ALA A 166 -48.44 8.47 -11.44
N PRO A 167 -48.54 9.70 -11.99
CA PRO A 167 -47.75 10.84 -11.52
C PRO A 167 -48.40 11.44 -10.23
N ASP A 168 -48.35 10.64 -9.15
CA ASP A 168 -48.87 11.06 -7.84
C ASP A 168 -47.75 11.62 -6.93
N VAL A 169 -48.12 12.18 -5.80
CA VAL A 169 -47.22 12.77 -4.81
C VAL A 169 -46.19 11.72 -4.32
N ALA A 170 -46.68 10.48 -4.09
CA ALA A 170 -45.81 9.40 -3.60
C ALA A 170 -44.71 9.01 -4.58
N ALA A 171 -44.99 9.02 -5.90
CA ALA A 171 -44.03 8.80 -6.94
C ALA A 171 -42.95 9.89 -6.94
N PHE A 172 -43.31 11.16 -6.86
CA PHE A 172 -42.37 12.28 -6.78
C PHE A 172 -41.54 12.28 -5.48
N GLU A 173 -42.14 12.02 -4.33
CA GLU A 173 -41.41 11.86 -3.08
C GLU A 173 -40.41 10.71 -3.14
N SER A 174 -40.76 9.62 -3.81
CA SER A 174 -39.83 8.50 -4.02
C SER A 174 -38.62 8.87 -4.90
N LEU A 175 -38.84 9.69 -5.94
CA LEU A 175 -37.77 10.24 -6.77
C LEU A 175 -36.89 11.18 -5.97
N LEU A 176 -37.46 12.08 -5.15
CA LEU A 176 -36.72 12.99 -4.30
C LEU A 176 -35.84 12.23 -3.31
N ARG A 177 -36.38 11.22 -2.62
CA ARG A 177 -35.56 10.35 -1.73
C ARG A 177 -34.39 9.69 -2.45
N GLN A 178 -34.59 9.29 -3.72
CA GLN A 178 -33.52 8.70 -4.53
C GLN A 178 -32.41 9.72 -4.88
N VAL A 179 -32.81 10.97 -5.20
CA VAL A 179 -31.86 12.06 -5.46
C VAL A 179 -31.09 12.44 -4.19
N GLU A 180 -31.76 12.52 -3.05
CA GLU A 180 -31.14 12.79 -1.75
C GLU A 180 -30.12 11.70 -1.35
N GLY A 181 -30.46 10.44 -1.60
CA GLY A 181 -29.54 9.31 -1.40
C GLY A 181 -28.30 9.41 -2.30
N LEU A 182 -28.48 9.82 -3.57
CA LEU A 182 -27.39 10.04 -4.50
C LEU A 182 -26.49 11.21 -4.05
N ASN A 183 -27.07 12.32 -3.61
CA ASN A 183 -26.31 13.47 -3.10
C ASN A 183 -25.48 13.08 -1.86
N ARG A 184 -26.04 12.29 -0.93
CA ARG A 184 -25.27 11.76 0.21
C ARG A 184 -24.11 10.89 -0.22
N LEU A 185 -24.32 9.98 -1.18
CA LEU A 185 -23.26 9.15 -1.73
C LEU A 185 -22.11 9.97 -2.32
N ILE A 186 -22.46 11.04 -3.06
CA ILE A 186 -21.45 11.97 -3.65
C ILE A 186 -20.67 12.69 -2.56
N GLU A 187 -21.34 13.17 -1.49
CA GLU A 187 -20.65 13.85 -0.40
C GLU A 187 -19.75 12.89 0.41
N ASP A 188 -20.19 11.66 0.65
CA ASP A 188 -19.37 10.62 1.29
C ASP A 188 -18.10 10.33 0.48
N LEU A 189 -18.23 10.18 -0.85
CA LEU A 189 -17.10 10.01 -1.76
C LEU A 189 -16.15 11.21 -1.73
N ARG A 190 -16.70 12.42 -1.64
CA ARG A 190 -15.91 13.65 -1.54
C ARG A 190 -15.10 13.68 -0.25
N VAL A 191 -15.72 13.37 0.90
CA VAL A 191 -15.03 13.31 2.18
C VAL A 191 -13.87 12.32 2.14
N LEU A 192 -14.12 11.09 1.68
CA LEU A 192 -13.09 10.06 1.58
C LEU A 192 -11.96 10.46 0.65
N SER A 193 -12.26 11.05 -0.51
CA SER A 193 -11.26 11.55 -1.45
C SER A 193 -10.37 12.66 -0.85
N LEU A 194 -10.96 13.57 -0.07
CA LEU A 194 -10.22 14.64 0.62
C LEU A 194 -9.36 14.08 1.75
N THR A 195 -9.86 13.08 2.48
CA THR A 195 -9.10 12.40 3.54
C THR A 195 -7.90 11.66 2.97
N ASP A 196 -8.09 10.85 1.92
CA ASP A 196 -7.03 10.08 1.27
C ASP A 196 -5.93 10.97 0.68
N SER A 197 -6.32 12.14 0.17
CA SER A 197 -5.36 13.13 -0.37
C SER A 197 -4.71 14.03 0.70
N GLY A 198 -5.13 13.92 1.97
CA GLY A 198 -4.67 14.78 3.06
C GLY A 198 -5.16 16.22 2.97
N HIS A 199 -6.21 16.49 2.18
CA HIS A 199 -6.77 17.83 1.97
C HIS A 199 -8.11 18.04 2.70
N LEU A 200 -8.49 17.15 3.60
CA LEU A 200 -9.68 17.36 4.44
C LEU A 200 -9.35 18.43 5.50
N GLU A 201 -9.80 19.65 5.26
CA GLU A 201 -9.72 20.74 6.21
C GLU A 201 -10.94 20.70 7.12
N LEU A 202 -10.72 20.44 8.41
CA LEU A 202 -11.74 20.56 9.44
C LEU A 202 -11.94 22.02 9.81
N GLN A 203 -13.19 22.41 10.11
CA GLN A 203 -13.54 23.75 10.57
C GLN A 203 -14.02 23.68 12.03
N PRO A 204 -13.10 23.54 12.99
CA PRO A 204 -13.47 23.41 14.39
C PRO A 204 -14.02 24.73 14.94
N ALA A 205 -15.21 24.66 15.52
CA ALA A 205 -15.87 25.75 16.22
C ALA A 205 -16.48 25.23 17.55
N PRO A 206 -16.67 26.08 18.55
CA PRO A 206 -17.42 25.68 19.75
C PRO A 206 -18.84 25.25 19.39
N ALA A 207 -19.19 23.99 19.64
CA ALA A 207 -20.50 23.43 19.31
C ALA A 207 -21.14 22.74 20.54
N ASP A 208 -22.44 22.88 20.68
CA ASP A 208 -23.24 22.13 21.62
C ASP A 208 -23.61 20.77 21.00
N LEU A 209 -22.76 19.77 21.23
CA LEU A 209 -22.94 18.45 20.66
C LEU A 209 -24.23 17.75 21.14
N ALA A 210 -24.69 18.03 22.35
CA ALA A 210 -25.93 17.44 22.82
C ALA A 210 -27.12 17.91 21.97
N ARG A 211 -27.16 19.19 21.63
CA ARG A 211 -28.15 19.78 20.74
C ARG A 211 -28.06 19.26 19.29
N GLU A 212 -26.82 19.10 18.78
CA GLU A 212 -26.61 18.55 17.46
C GLU A 212 -27.10 17.09 17.37
N VAL A 213 -26.77 16.27 18.36
CA VAL A 213 -27.25 14.88 18.46
C VAL A 213 -28.79 14.83 18.55
N GLU A 214 -29.40 15.67 19.39
CA GLU A 214 -30.87 15.74 19.54
C GLU A 214 -31.56 16.09 18.23
N ALA A 215 -31.04 17.06 17.47
CA ALA A 215 -31.55 17.45 16.16
C ALA A 215 -31.53 16.29 15.15
N VAL A 216 -30.41 15.54 15.11
CA VAL A 216 -30.29 14.36 14.24
C VAL A 216 -31.22 13.25 14.65
N LEU A 217 -31.35 12.95 15.96
CA LEU A 217 -32.25 11.92 16.47
C LEU A 217 -33.71 12.25 16.17
N HIS A 218 -34.10 13.52 16.27
CA HIS A 218 -35.44 13.95 15.91
C HIS A 218 -35.76 13.70 14.42
N ALA A 219 -34.81 13.96 13.54
CA ALA A 219 -34.95 13.71 12.09
C ALA A 219 -35.04 12.21 11.75
N PHE A 220 -34.32 11.35 12.47
CA PHE A 220 -34.31 9.91 12.24
C PHE A 220 -35.41 9.14 12.99
N GLY A 221 -36.03 9.69 14.02
CA GLY A 221 -36.94 9.00 14.95
C GLY A 221 -37.99 8.15 14.25
N ALA A 222 -38.78 8.74 13.38
CA ALA A 222 -39.85 8.03 12.66
C ALA A 222 -39.34 6.85 11.81
N SER A 223 -38.15 6.97 11.24
CA SER A 223 -37.59 5.91 10.40
C SER A 223 -37.00 4.76 11.21
N LEU A 224 -36.47 5.04 12.39
CA LEU A 224 -35.98 4.05 13.35
C LEU A 224 -37.14 3.30 14.04
N ASP A 225 -38.16 4.04 14.44
CA ASP A 225 -39.41 3.45 15.03
C ASP A 225 -40.07 2.47 14.04
N ALA A 226 -40.13 2.81 12.77
CA ALA A 226 -40.65 1.93 11.71
C ALA A 226 -39.88 0.61 11.57
N ARG A 227 -38.63 0.55 12.08
CA ARG A 227 -37.77 -0.64 12.14
C ARG A 227 -37.84 -1.36 13.51
N GLY A 228 -38.62 -0.84 14.47
CA GLY A 228 -38.73 -1.37 15.83
C GLY A 228 -37.50 -1.03 16.69
N LEU A 229 -36.73 -0.01 16.32
CA LEU A 229 -35.61 0.49 17.11
C LEU A 229 -36.10 1.59 18.04
N VAL A 230 -36.00 1.37 19.34
CA VAL A 230 -36.44 2.31 20.38
C VAL A 230 -35.25 3.21 20.76
N LEU A 231 -35.34 4.50 20.41
CA LEU A 231 -34.31 5.47 20.75
C LEU A 231 -34.22 5.74 22.24
N GLU A 232 -33.01 5.59 22.80
CA GLU A 232 -32.66 5.94 24.18
C GLU A 232 -31.56 7.02 24.16
N PRO A 233 -31.91 8.33 24.14
CA PRO A 233 -30.91 9.40 24.07
C PRO A 233 -30.17 9.57 25.40
N VAL A 234 -28.85 9.69 25.34
CA VAL A 234 -27.97 9.97 26.50
C VAL A 234 -27.23 11.28 26.27
N LEU A 235 -27.80 12.39 26.67
CA LEU A 235 -27.28 13.75 26.45
C LEU A 235 -26.65 14.30 27.75
N ALA A 236 -25.56 13.67 28.21
CA ALA A 236 -24.92 14.00 29.47
C ALA A 236 -23.88 15.14 29.35
N LEU A 237 -23.48 15.54 28.14
CA LEU A 237 -22.53 16.63 27.93
C LEU A 237 -23.23 17.98 28.08
N ARG A 238 -22.66 18.87 28.91
CA ARG A 238 -23.22 20.20 29.21
C ARG A 238 -22.38 21.38 28.73
N THR A 239 -21.17 21.09 28.27
CA THR A 239 -20.21 22.14 27.86
C THR A 239 -20.00 22.07 26.33
N PRO A 240 -19.88 23.22 25.65
CA PRO A 240 -19.51 23.24 24.25
C PRO A 240 -18.15 22.59 24.03
N VAL A 241 -18.03 21.87 22.92
CA VAL A 241 -16.80 21.19 22.49
C VAL A 241 -16.28 21.84 21.21
N LEU A 242 -14.96 22.01 21.11
CA LEU A 242 -14.33 22.50 19.89
C LEU A 242 -14.29 21.37 18.86
N CYS A 243 -15.17 21.40 17.87
CA CYS A 243 -15.28 20.38 16.83
C CYS A 243 -15.91 20.95 15.55
N ASP A 244 -15.81 20.20 14.46
CA ASP A 244 -16.57 20.46 13.23
C ASP A 244 -17.95 19.78 13.34
N ALA A 245 -18.96 20.56 13.72
CA ALA A 245 -20.32 20.05 13.94
C ALA A 245 -20.94 19.44 12.67
N VAL A 246 -20.53 19.89 11.48
CA VAL A 246 -21.03 19.33 10.20
C VAL A 246 -20.50 17.92 10.02
N ARG A 247 -19.22 17.69 10.28
CA ARG A 247 -18.58 16.37 10.18
C ARG A 247 -19.07 15.41 11.27
N ILE A 248 -19.26 15.91 12.48
CA ILE A 248 -19.86 15.08 13.57
C ILE A 248 -21.29 14.66 13.22
N ARG A 249 -22.13 15.55 12.68
CA ARG A 249 -23.46 15.16 12.21
C ARG A 249 -23.40 14.12 11.09
N GLN A 250 -22.49 14.29 10.15
CA GLN A 250 -22.31 13.34 9.04
C GLN A 250 -21.92 11.95 9.57
N ALA A 251 -20.98 11.87 10.51
CA ALA A 251 -20.57 10.64 11.15
C ALA A 251 -21.75 9.98 11.94
N LEU A 252 -22.52 10.79 12.69
CA LEU A 252 -23.68 10.29 13.43
C LEU A 252 -24.74 9.75 12.47
N MET A 253 -25.07 10.46 11.41
CA MET A 253 -26.02 9.97 10.40
C MET A 253 -25.57 8.64 9.79
N ALA A 254 -24.29 8.49 9.45
CA ALA A 254 -23.75 7.24 8.94
C ALA A 254 -23.86 6.07 9.94
N LEU A 255 -23.66 6.33 11.24
CA LEU A 255 -23.85 5.33 12.29
C LEU A 255 -25.33 4.95 12.48
N LEU A 256 -26.24 5.92 12.43
CA LEU A 256 -27.68 5.65 12.54
C LEU A 256 -28.21 4.89 11.32
N GLU A 257 -27.75 5.23 10.10
CA GLU A 257 -28.06 4.46 8.90
C GLU A 257 -27.54 3.02 8.99
N ASN A 258 -26.35 2.84 9.57
CA ASN A 258 -25.81 1.51 9.83
C ASN A 258 -26.68 0.72 10.82
N ALA A 259 -27.09 1.33 11.94
CA ALA A 259 -28.00 0.72 12.89
C ALA A 259 -29.36 0.38 12.24
N GLN A 260 -29.93 1.27 11.46
CA GLN A 260 -31.17 1.04 10.72
C GLN A 260 -31.11 -0.17 9.76
N HIS A 261 -29.93 -0.47 9.22
CA HIS A 261 -29.73 -1.58 8.28
C HIS A 261 -29.39 -2.91 8.95
N TYR A 262 -28.66 -2.88 10.06
CA TYR A 262 -28.04 -4.08 10.65
C TYR A 262 -28.48 -4.39 12.07
N ALA A 263 -28.97 -3.40 12.83
CA ALA A 263 -29.48 -3.65 14.19
C ALA A 263 -30.74 -4.51 14.19
N GLU A 264 -30.91 -5.30 15.22
CA GLU A 264 -32.15 -6.03 15.51
C GLU A 264 -33.15 -5.10 16.23
N PRO A 265 -34.47 -5.34 16.09
CA PRO A 265 -35.46 -4.56 16.85
C PRO A 265 -35.17 -4.57 18.35
N GLY A 266 -35.14 -3.39 18.97
CA GLY A 266 -34.77 -3.25 20.38
C GLY A 266 -34.24 -1.85 20.70
N PRO A 267 -33.63 -1.67 21.90
CA PRO A 267 -33.08 -0.39 22.31
C PRO A 267 -31.90 0.02 21.46
N LEU A 268 -31.89 1.29 21.02
CA LEU A 268 -30.78 1.97 20.33
C LEU A 268 -30.35 3.15 21.19
N ARG A 269 -29.25 2.97 21.93
CA ARG A 269 -28.67 4.02 22.76
C ARG A 269 -27.78 4.92 21.95
N VAL A 270 -28.08 6.20 21.94
CA VAL A 270 -27.31 7.19 21.17
C VAL A 270 -27.05 8.39 22.06
N GLY A 271 -25.80 8.82 22.11
CA GLY A 271 -25.56 9.96 22.96
C GLY A 271 -24.15 10.51 22.93
N VAL A 272 -23.98 11.52 23.77
CA VAL A 272 -22.75 12.22 23.99
C VAL A 272 -22.48 12.40 25.47
N GLN A 273 -21.30 12.04 25.91
CA GLN A 273 -20.90 12.13 27.30
C GLN A 273 -19.42 12.55 27.43
N ALA A 274 -19.07 13.07 28.61
CA ALA A 274 -17.67 13.29 28.95
C ALA A 274 -17.09 12.02 29.60
N ASP A 275 -15.96 11.56 29.12
CA ASP A 275 -15.24 10.41 29.68
C ASP A 275 -13.73 10.72 29.72
N ALA A 276 -13.11 10.63 30.91
CA ALA A 276 -11.69 10.83 31.15
C ALA A 276 -11.09 12.10 30.50
N GLY A 277 -11.88 13.20 30.43
CA GLY A 277 -11.46 14.47 29.81
C GLY A 277 -11.62 14.51 28.28
N GLN A 278 -12.22 13.49 27.71
CA GLN A 278 -12.61 13.44 26.31
C GLN A 278 -14.13 13.51 26.15
N CYS A 279 -14.58 13.97 24.97
CA CYS A 279 -15.97 13.89 24.59
C CYS A 279 -16.17 12.62 23.75
N VAL A 280 -17.09 11.75 24.19
CA VAL A 280 -17.43 10.50 23.50
C VAL A 280 -18.82 10.61 22.92
N LEU A 281 -18.92 10.54 21.58
CA LEU A 281 -20.15 10.31 20.85
C LEU A 281 -20.29 8.80 20.59
N PHE A 282 -21.41 8.20 20.91
CA PHE A 282 -21.61 6.76 20.74
C PHE A 282 -22.99 6.43 20.17
N VAL A 283 -23.05 5.31 19.47
CA VAL A 283 -24.27 4.64 19.00
C VAL A 283 -24.11 3.17 19.37
N GLU A 284 -25.06 2.65 20.17
CA GLU A 284 -25.00 1.30 20.71
C GLU A 284 -26.33 0.60 20.40
N ASP A 285 -26.24 -0.49 19.65
CA ASP A 285 -27.37 -1.32 19.24
C ASP A 285 -27.27 -2.73 19.83
N THR A 286 -28.38 -3.48 19.74
CA THR A 286 -28.49 -4.87 20.20
C THR A 286 -28.41 -5.88 19.06
N GLY A 287 -27.75 -5.51 17.96
CA GLY A 287 -27.58 -6.37 16.78
C GLY A 287 -26.62 -7.54 17.00
N PRO A 288 -26.36 -8.33 15.95
CA PRO A 288 -25.54 -9.55 16.03
C PRO A 288 -24.04 -9.28 16.24
N GLY A 289 -23.66 -8.00 16.34
CA GLY A 289 -22.26 -7.60 16.44
C GLY A 289 -21.48 -7.78 15.14
N ILE A 290 -20.18 -7.56 15.21
CA ILE A 290 -19.25 -7.65 14.07
C ILE A 290 -18.32 -8.85 14.28
N ALA A 291 -18.27 -9.75 13.31
CA ALA A 291 -17.35 -10.89 13.36
C ALA A 291 -15.89 -10.43 13.45
N PRO A 292 -15.04 -11.07 14.29
CA PRO A 292 -13.66 -10.63 14.52
C PRO A 292 -12.84 -10.50 13.23
N GLU A 293 -13.11 -11.35 12.24
CA GLU A 293 -12.42 -11.36 10.93
C GLU A 293 -12.71 -10.10 10.09
N ILE A 294 -13.87 -9.47 10.35
CA ILE A 294 -14.34 -8.28 9.64
C ILE A 294 -14.03 -7.02 10.44
N ALA A 295 -13.97 -7.11 11.77
CA ALA A 295 -13.82 -5.97 12.68
C ALA A 295 -12.62 -5.08 12.35
N ALA A 296 -11.47 -5.69 11.99
CA ALA A 296 -10.25 -4.96 11.59
C ALA A 296 -10.41 -4.15 10.30
N ARG A 297 -11.42 -4.46 9.48
CA ARG A 297 -11.60 -3.91 8.13
C ARG A 297 -12.98 -3.30 7.89
N VAL A 298 -13.81 -3.19 8.92
CA VAL A 298 -15.18 -2.68 8.82
C VAL A 298 -15.23 -1.20 8.42
N PHE A 299 -14.15 -0.47 8.67
CA PHE A 299 -13.97 0.91 8.28
C PHE A 299 -13.33 1.10 6.88
N ASP A 300 -12.99 0.01 6.17
CA ASP A 300 -12.49 0.11 4.79
C ASP A 300 -13.68 0.47 3.87
N ALA A 301 -13.48 1.43 2.96
CA ALA A 301 -14.51 1.85 2.01
C ALA A 301 -14.96 0.69 1.10
N PHE A 302 -16.26 0.64 0.77
CA PHE A 302 -16.91 -0.40 -0.04
C PHE A 302 -16.82 -1.83 0.54
N ARG A 303 -16.45 -1.97 1.81
CA ARG A 303 -16.47 -3.26 2.49
C ARG A 303 -17.86 -3.53 3.06
N ARG A 304 -18.35 -4.75 2.79
CA ARG A 304 -19.63 -5.25 3.31
C ARG A 304 -19.38 -6.58 3.99
N GLY A 305 -20.06 -6.82 5.14
CA GLY A 305 -19.82 -8.01 5.95
C GLY A 305 -20.21 -9.30 5.24
N ASP A 306 -21.47 -9.46 4.84
CA ASP A 306 -21.99 -10.69 4.22
C ASP A 306 -22.65 -10.39 2.86
N PRO A 307 -22.16 -11.00 1.74
CA PRO A 307 -22.75 -10.83 0.42
C PRO A 307 -24.21 -11.31 0.31
N SER A 308 -24.66 -12.21 1.20
CA SER A 308 -26.00 -12.79 1.15
C SER A 308 -27.05 -11.89 1.80
N ARG A 309 -26.70 -11.20 2.86
CA ARG A 309 -27.58 -10.24 3.58
C ARG A 309 -27.56 -8.85 2.92
N SER A 310 -26.46 -8.45 2.32
CA SER A 310 -26.26 -7.10 1.77
C SER A 310 -27.09 -6.79 0.52
N ARG A 311 -27.52 -7.79 -0.26
CA ARG A 311 -28.37 -7.57 -1.44
C ARG A 311 -29.78 -7.06 -1.13
N LYS A 312 -30.28 -7.26 0.09
CA LYS A 312 -31.59 -6.77 0.55
C LYS A 312 -31.53 -5.43 1.29
N SER A 313 -30.35 -5.03 1.80
CA SER A 313 -30.23 -3.89 2.72
C SER A 313 -29.71 -2.59 2.09
N GLY A 314 -29.26 -2.56 0.85
CA GLY A 314 -29.07 -1.31 0.07
C GLY A 314 -27.97 -0.34 0.52
N GLY A 315 -27.08 -0.66 1.48
CA GLY A 315 -26.02 0.25 1.94
C GLY A 315 -24.86 0.35 0.97
N SER A 316 -24.26 1.56 0.80
CA SER A 316 -23.10 1.82 -0.07
C SER A 316 -21.78 1.21 0.43
N GLY A 317 -21.69 0.85 1.71
CA GLY A 317 -20.44 0.43 2.34
C GLY A 317 -19.44 1.57 2.55
N LEU A 318 -19.89 2.83 2.48
CA LEU A 318 -19.07 4.03 2.71
C LEU A 318 -19.25 4.62 4.10
N GLY A 319 -20.44 4.44 4.73
CA GLY A 319 -20.79 5.13 5.96
C GLY A 319 -19.74 4.98 7.07
N LEU A 320 -19.30 3.75 7.39
CA LEU A 320 -18.28 3.54 8.42
C LEU A 320 -16.89 4.06 8.01
N ALA A 321 -16.58 4.09 6.72
CA ALA A 321 -15.33 4.71 6.23
C ALA A 321 -15.36 6.24 6.46
N VAL A 322 -16.51 6.89 6.26
CA VAL A 322 -16.70 8.33 6.56
C VAL A 322 -16.57 8.61 8.06
N VAL A 323 -17.04 7.71 8.92
CA VAL A 323 -16.87 7.86 10.39
C VAL A 323 -15.39 7.84 10.79
N LYS A 324 -14.57 7.08 10.08
CA LYS A 324 -13.12 6.99 10.33
C LYS A 324 -12.34 8.18 9.76
N ALA A 325 -12.80 8.76 8.65
CA ALA A 325 -12.17 9.88 7.96
C ALA A 325 -12.14 11.15 8.80
#